data_f6eff1227c72a336d33c7920447d5620
#
_entry.id   f6eff1227c72a336d33c7920447d5620
#
_cell.length_a   1.000
_cell.length_b   1.000
_cell.length_c   1.000
_cell.angle_alpha   90.00
_cell.angle_beta   90.00
_cell.angle_gamma   90.00
#
_symmetry.space_group_name_H-M   'P 1'
#
loop_
_entity.id
_entity.type
_entity.pdbx_description
1 polymer ?
#
loop_
_entity_poly.entity_id
_entity_poly.type
_entity_poly.pdbx_seq_one_letter_code
_entity_poly.pdbx_strand_id
1 'polypeptide(L)'
;VLTAAVPLLTGQASVLYTFYPPLMAHPAFYIGATLLVVGSWIWCLQMIMMMVGWKRDNPGAIVPLAMYGTTANAIMWFFTSLGVALEVLFQLIPWSLSLIDTVDVGLARTLFSWTLHAIVYFWLFPAYIAMYTLLPKAAGGKLFSDTMGRFAFIMLLVFSIPIGFHHLYMDPFQAAGWKFLHMTGTFMVAVPTLITGFTVIASLEVAGRMRGGKGLFGWIGALPWKNPMVLAAGLAMLMLALGGFGGMINASYSMNAMVHNTQWVTGHFHLIFGGMVVIMYFAIAYHLWPKMTGRQLASNGMALTQLWLWFIGILVLTLPWHQLGLAGQPRRISSTPYDESLIQQWGTSEALMIVGGAILLVSALMLVYVLWKTHGNNQEETSRQVEYAEPFHPLVRVPALMNGYGFWVLIIAVYMVASYGYPIAQFFLMETHGTVPWSI
;
A
#
# COMPACT_ATOMS: atom_id res chain seq x y z
N VAL A 1 14.32 9.52 11.75
CA VAL A 1 14.07 8.43 12.73
C VAL A 1 14.64 8.80 14.10
N LEU A 2 15.96 9.04 14.24
CA LEU A 2 16.57 9.39 15.52
C LEU A 2 15.94 10.62 16.18
N THR A 3 15.60 11.66 15.40
CA THR A 3 14.95 12.88 15.89
C THR A 3 13.64 12.58 16.63
N ALA A 4 12.85 11.59 16.16
CA ALA A 4 11.62 11.18 16.82
C ALA A 4 11.85 10.10 17.91
N ALA A 5 12.84 9.24 17.73
CA ALA A 5 13.09 8.11 18.63
C ALA A 5 13.68 8.54 19.99
N VAL A 6 14.58 9.53 20.01
CA VAL A 6 15.23 9.96 21.26
C VAL A 6 14.23 10.48 22.29
N PRO A 7 13.34 11.45 21.98
CA PRO A 7 12.34 11.90 22.95
C PRO A 7 11.38 10.77 23.38
N LEU A 8 11.04 9.84 22.48
CA LEU A 8 10.21 8.68 22.80
C LEU A 8 10.89 7.77 23.83
N LEU A 9 12.15 7.40 23.59
CA LEU A 9 12.93 6.51 24.48
C LEU A 9 13.24 7.14 25.82
N THR A 10 13.29 8.47 25.91
CA THR A 10 13.51 9.21 27.17
C THR A 10 12.21 9.54 27.91
N GLY A 11 11.06 9.07 27.44
CA GLY A 11 9.75 9.31 28.06
C GLY A 11 9.22 10.74 27.92
N GLN A 12 9.81 11.55 27.03
CA GLN A 12 9.43 12.95 26.79
C GLN A 12 8.43 13.10 25.64
N ALA A 13 8.12 12.04 24.93
CA ALA A 13 7.22 12.07 23.78
C ALA A 13 6.32 10.84 23.72
N SER A 14 5.17 11.01 23.08
CA SER A 14 4.29 9.92 22.64
C SER A 14 4.27 9.82 21.11
N VAL A 15 3.93 8.65 20.60
CA VAL A 15 3.73 8.41 19.16
C VAL A 15 2.24 8.45 18.87
N LEU A 16 1.86 9.14 17.78
CA LEU A 16 0.48 9.14 17.31
C LEU A 16 0.28 8.05 16.25
N TYR A 17 -0.88 7.39 16.27
CA TYR A 17 -1.33 6.47 15.22
C TYR A 17 -1.72 7.19 13.93
N THR A 18 -2.00 8.49 14.01
CA THR A 18 -2.51 9.33 12.93
C THR A 18 -2.21 10.79 13.25
N PHE A 19 -2.12 11.62 12.22
CA PHE A 19 -1.87 13.05 12.34
C PHE A 19 -3.18 13.84 12.55
N TYR A 20 -4.05 13.38 13.44
CA TYR A 20 -5.35 14.03 13.69
C TYR A 20 -5.35 14.88 14.96
N PRO A 21 -5.33 16.22 14.86
CA PRO A 21 -5.67 17.08 15.98
C PRO A 21 -7.08 16.70 16.56
N PRO A 22 -7.32 16.85 17.86
CA PRO A 22 -6.51 17.59 18.83
C PRO A 22 -5.42 16.77 19.52
N LEU A 23 -5.16 15.53 19.11
CA LEU A 23 -4.03 14.77 19.65
C LEU A 23 -2.71 15.35 19.13
N MET A 24 -1.83 15.75 20.02
CA MET A 24 -0.54 16.36 19.69
C MET A 24 0.61 15.50 20.19
N ALA A 25 1.60 15.27 19.31
CA ALA A 25 2.86 14.64 19.66
C ALA A 25 3.93 15.69 19.99
N HIS A 26 5.04 15.23 20.52
CA HIS A 26 6.22 16.09 20.70
C HIS A 26 6.72 16.62 19.35
N PRO A 27 7.21 17.89 19.26
CA PRO A 27 7.70 18.49 18.01
C PRO A 27 8.70 17.64 17.24
N ALA A 28 9.60 16.94 17.95
CA ALA A 28 10.59 16.07 17.35
C ALA A 28 9.99 14.90 16.54
N PHE A 29 8.76 14.45 16.87
CA PHE A 29 8.04 13.44 16.09
C PHE A 29 7.67 14.00 14.71
N TYR A 30 7.06 15.18 14.65
CA TYR A 30 6.68 15.83 13.40
C TYR A 30 7.89 16.22 12.55
N ILE A 31 8.94 16.78 13.17
CA ILE A 31 10.19 17.12 12.48
C ILE A 31 10.84 15.85 11.91
N GLY A 32 10.89 14.78 12.69
CA GLY A 32 11.42 13.49 12.22
C GLY A 32 10.64 12.89 11.05
N ALA A 33 9.31 12.98 11.08
CA ALA A 33 8.44 12.56 9.98
C ALA A 33 8.66 13.43 8.73
N THR A 34 8.79 14.74 8.89
CA THR A 34 9.08 15.67 7.78
C THR A 34 10.42 15.35 7.11
N LEU A 35 11.47 15.13 7.90
CA LEU A 35 12.78 14.74 7.36
C LEU A 35 12.72 13.44 6.56
N LEU A 36 11.92 12.48 7.01
CA LEU A 36 11.70 11.23 6.28
C LEU A 36 11.00 11.48 4.95
N VAL A 37 9.95 12.29 4.93
CA VAL A 37 9.19 12.63 3.71
C VAL A 37 10.09 13.38 2.72
N VAL A 38 10.80 14.43 3.15
CA VAL A 38 11.71 15.20 2.29
C VAL A 38 12.86 14.32 1.76
N GLY A 39 13.42 13.45 2.60
CA GLY A 39 14.43 12.49 2.16
C GLY A 39 13.91 11.53 1.10
N SER A 40 12.66 11.10 1.22
CA SER A 40 12.02 10.22 0.22
C SER A 40 11.73 10.94 -1.11
N TRP A 41 11.57 12.26 -1.14
CA TRP A 41 11.45 13.03 -2.39
C TRP A 41 12.74 13.02 -3.21
N ILE A 42 13.91 12.93 -2.56
CA ILE A 42 15.18 12.73 -3.27
C ILE A 42 15.16 11.40 -4.01
N TRP A 43 14.66 10.36 -3.37
CA TRP A 43 14.46 9.06 -4.04
C TRP A 43 13.47 9.15 -5.20
N CYS A 44 12.33 9.83 -5.04
CA CYS A 44 11.37 10.05 -6.13
C CYS A 44 12.02 10.72 -7.34
N LEU A 45 12.75 11.82 -7.10
CA LEU A 45 13.47 12.55 -8.14
C LEU A 45 14.49 11.65 -8.85
N GLN A 46 15.25 10.87 -8.09
CA GLN A 46 16.23 9.94 -8.64
C GLN A 46 15.59 8.91 -9.57
N MET A 47 14.46 8.29 -9.18
CA MET A 47 13.76 7.31 -10.01
C MET A 47 13.21 7.93 -11.30
N ILE A 48 12.66 9.14 -11.22
CA ILE A 48 12.18 9.87 -12.39
C ILE A 48 13.34 10.22 -13.32
N MET A 49 14.45 10.73 -12.78
CA MET A 49 15.64 11.09 -13.55
C MET A 49 16.27 9.87 -14.23
N MET A 50 16.28 8.72 -13.57
CA MET A 50 16.75 7.45 -14.17
C MET A 50 15.95 7.08 -15.42
N MET A 51 14.63 7.15 -15.38
CA MET A 51 13.79 6.87 -16.55
C MET A 51 14.00 7.91 -17.67
N VAL A 52 14.09 9.20 -17.31
CA VAL A 52 14.33 10.28 -18.28
C VAL A 52 15.70 10.10 -18.96
N GLY A 53 16.74 9.82 -18.17
CA GLY A 53 18.09 9.54 -18.68
C GLY A 53 18.10 8.30 -19.59
N TRP A 54 17.47 7.21 -19.17
CA TRP A 54 17.36 6.00 -19.97
C TRP A 54 16.68 6.26 -21.32
N LYS A 55 15.59 7.02 -21.35
CA LYS A 55 14.87 7.39 -22.60
C LYS A 55 15.73 8.24 -23.51
N ARG A 56 16.53 9.15 -22.95
CA ARG A 56 17.46 9.97 -23.73
C ARG A 56 18.54 9.11 -24.39
N ASP A 57 19.05 8.12 -23.64
CA ASP A 57 20.13 7.26 -24.10
C ASP A 57 19.61 6.11 -25.01
N ASN A 58 18.29 5.85 -25.00
CA ASN A 58 17.60 4.83 -25.82
C ASN A 58 16.41 5.43 -26.58
N PRO A 59 16.62 6.33 -27.55
CA PRO A 59 15.55 7.01 -28.26
C PRO A 59 14.67 6.02 -29.03
N GLY A 60 13.34 6.15 -28.86
CA GLY A 60 12.35 5.28 -29.51
C GLY A 60 12.15 3.91 -28.85
N ALA A 61 13.00 3.51 -27.92
CA ALA A 61 12.86 2.22 -27.24
C ALA A 61 11.67 2.21 -26.26
N ILE A 62 11.16 1.01 -26.03
CA ILE A 62 10.09 0.77 -25.05
C ILE A 62 10.72 0.70 -23.66
N VAL A 63 10.29 1.56 -22.73
CA VAL A 63 10.79 1.56 -21.34
C VAL A 63 10.53 0.19 -20.70
N PRO A 64 11.54 -0.45 -20.07
CA PRO A 64 11.35 -1.72 -19.37
C PRO A 64 10.25 -1.64 -18.32
N LEU A 65 9.38 -2.65 -18.24
CA LEU A 65 8.19 -2.61 -17.37
C LEU A 65 8.54 -2.40 -15.89
N ALA A 66 9.66 -2.97 -15.41
CA ALA A 66 10.14 -2.75 -14.04
C ALA A 66 10.49 -1.28 -13.79
N MET A 67 11.22 -0.63 -14.70
CA MET A 67 11.54 0.80 -14.61
C MET A 67 10.28 1.65 -14.71
N TYR A 68 9.37 1.30 -15.63
CA TYR A 68 8.08 1.98 -15.79
C TYR A 68 7.26 1.96 -14.50
N GLY A 69 7.10 0.77 -13.88
CA GLY A 69 6.39 0.63 -12.60
C GLY A 69 7.08 1.36 -11.44
N THR A 70 8.41 1.29 -11.33
CA THR A 70 9.16 1.97 -10.27
C THR A 70 9.03 3.50 -10.38
N THR A 71 9.06 4.03 -11.61
CA THR A 71 8.83 5.47 -11.85
C THR A 71 7.39 5.86 -11.50
N ALA A 72 6.40 5.02 -11.85
CA ALA A 72 5.02 5.25 -11.42
C ALA A 72 4.91 5.33 -9.89
N ASN A 73 5.57 4.41 -9.18
CA ASN A 73 5.58 4.42 -7.72
C ASN A 73 6.21 5.69 -7.13
N ALA A 74 7.28 6.19 -7.74
CA ALA A 74 7.91 7.45 -7.33
C ALA A 74 6.99 8.66 -7.55
N ILE A 75 6.28 8.72 -8.68
CA ILE A 75 5.28 9.74 -8.97
C ILE A 75 4.12 9.62 -7.97
N MET A 76 3.63 8.41 -7.71
CA MET A 76 2.59 8.14 -6.71
C MET A 76 2.98 8.74 -5.36
N TRP A 77 4.16 8.40 -4.85
CA TRP A 77 4.59 8.87 -3.53
C TRP A 77 4.78 10.38 -3.48
N PHE A 78 5.37 10.99 -4.50
CA PHE A 78 5.55 12.43 -4.53
C PHE A 78 4.22 13.16 -4.37
N PHE A 79 3.22 12.87 -5.22
CA PHE A 79 1.91 13.50 -5.13
C PHE A 79 1.18 13.17 -3.84
N THR A 80 1.27 11.92 -3.38
CA THR A 80 0.63 11.45 -2.15
C THR A 80 1.12 12.19 -0.92
N SER A 81 2.43 12.36 -0.80
CA SER A 81 3.05 12.93 0.39
C SER A 81 2.88 14.45 0.52
N LEU A 82 2.41 15.14 -0.52
CA LEU A 82 2.15 16.59 -0.46
C LEU A 82 1.10 16.94 0.59
N GLY A 83 0.05 16.13 0.75
CA GLY A 83 -1.01 16.38 1.74
C GLY A 83 -0.48 16.44 3.17
N VAL A 84 0.23 15.39 3.61
CA VAL A 84 0.83 15.35 4.95
C VAL A 84 1.96 16.38 5.10
N ALA A 85 2.69 16.68 4.05
CA ALA A 85 3.72 17.72 4.09
C ALA A 85 3.11 19.10 4.38
N LEU A 86 2.00 19.45 3.70
CA LEU A 86 1.27 20.69 3.96
C LEU A 86 0.71 20.73 5.38
N GLU A 87 0.07 19.66 5.84
CA GLU A 87 -0.46 19.57 7.19
C GLU A 87 0.63 19.77 8.26
N VAL A 88 1.72 19.01 8.15
CA VAL A 88 2.79 19.02 9.15
C VAL A 88 3.53 20.35 9.17
N LEU A 89 3.88 20.89 8.01
CA LEU A 89 4.66 22.14 7.92
C LEU A 89 3.86 23.38 8.35
N PHE A 90 2.58 23.45 7.99
CA PHE A 90 1.78 24.68 8.21
C PHE A 90 0.89 24.62 9.44
N GLN A 91 0.63 23.43 10.01
CA GLN A 91 -0.22 23.27 11.18
C GLN A 91 0.49 22.58 12.35
N LEU A 92 0.95 21.33 12.18
CA LEU A 92 1.34 20.49 13.30
C LEU A 92 2.69 20.86 13.92
N ILE A 93 3.69 21.23 13.13
CA ILE A 93 4.97 21.74 13.65
C ILE A 93 4.76 23.07 14.35
N PRO A 94 4.17 24.11 13.71
CA PRO A 94 3.93 25.37 14.39
C PRO A 94 3.11 25.23 15.68
N TRP A 95 2.07 24.41 15.67
CA TRP A 95 1.25 24.16 16.84
C TRP A 95 2.02 23.44 17.96
N SER A 96 2.77 22.39 17.64
CA SER A 96 3.57 21.65 18.63
C SER A 96 4.73 22.46 19.24
N LEU A 97 5.18 23.50 18.54
CA LEU A 97 6.18 24.48 19.01
C LEU A 97 5.55 25.70 19.70
N SER A 98 4.22 25.72 19.89
CA SER A 98 3.47 26.86 20.44
C SER A 98 3.68 28.18 19.66
N LEU A 99 3.91 28.07 18.33
CA LEU A 99 3.98 29.23 17.43
C LEU A 99 2.58 29.69 16.97
N ILE A 100 1.60 28.79 17.05
CA ILE A 100 0.18 29.04 16.88
C ILE A 100 -0.59 28.37 18.02
N ASP A 101 -1.68 28.99 18.48
CA ASP A 101 -2.44 28.50 19.62
C ASP A 101 -3.40 27.37 19.25
N THR A 102 -3.93 27.40 18.04
CA THR A 102 -4.94 26.46 17.57
C THR A 102 -4.67 25.98 16.15
N VAL A 103 -5.26 24.84 15.79
CA VAL A 103 -5.28 24.29 14.44
C VAL A 103 -6.71 24.04 14.00
N ASP A 104 -6.98 24.21 12.72
CA ASP A 104 -8.25 23.77 12.13
C ASP A 104 -8.25 22.27 11.93
N VAL A 105 -9.06 21.57 12.72
CA VAL A 105 -9.17 20.10 12.69
C VAL A 105 -9.72 19.61 11.36
N GLY A 106 -10.68 20.34 10.75
CA GLY A 106 -11.25 19.98 9.46
C GLY A 106 -10.24 20.07 8.33
N LEU A 107 -9.45 21.16 8.30
CA LEU A 107 -8.37 21.33 7.34
C LEU A 107 -7.29 20.25 7.53
N ALA A 108 -6.84 20.00 8.76
CA ALA A 108 -5.86 18.97 9.06
C ALA A 108 -6.32 17.59 8.56
N ARG A 109 -7.55 17.20 8.87
CA ARG A 109 -8.13 15.92 8.42
C ARG A 109 -8.29 15.87 6.90
N THR A 110 -8.61 16.97 6.25
CA THR A 110 -8.72 17.06 4.78
C THR A 110 -7.36 16.86 4.13
N LEU A 111 -6.32 17.54 4.60
CA LEU A 111 -4.94 17.40 4.13
C LEU A 111 -4.39 15.99 4.38
N PHE A 112 -4.64 15.44 5.57
CA PHE A 112 -4.19 14.09 5.88
C PHE A 112 -4.93 13.01 5.06
N SER A 113 -6.22 13.20 4.76
CA SER A 113 -6.99 12.24 3.96
C SER A 113 -6.41 12.05 2.55
N TRP A 114 -5.83 13.09 1.99
CA TRP A 114 -5.10 13.03 0.72
C TRP A 114 -3.94 12.02 0.80
N THR A 115 -3.11 12.09 1.83
CA THR A 115 -2.00 11.14 2.01
C THR A 115 -2.47 9.77 2.49
N LEU A 116 -3.41 9.74 3.44
CA LEU A 116 -3.84 8.52 4.14
C LEU A 116 -4.34 7.43 3.19
N HIS A 117 -5.08 7.81 2.16
CA HIS A 117 -5.57 6.83 1.19
C HIS A 117 -4.47 6.45 0.19
N ALA A 118 -3.84 7.42 -0.44
CA ALA A 118 -2.93 7.15 -1.55
C ALA A 118 -1.63 6.44 -1.12
N ILE A 119 -1.20 6.57 0.14
CA ILE A 119 0.01 5.90 0.66
C ILE A 119 -0.09 4.38 0.58
N VAL A 120 -1.28 3.78 0.74
CA VAL A 120 -1.43 2.32 0.64
C VAL A 120 -1.17 1.81 -0.78
N TYR A 121 -1.42 2.63 -1.79
CA TYR A 121 -1.10 2.29 -3.19
C TYR A 121 0.38 2.47 -3.49
N PHE A 122 1.05 3.46 -2.90
CA PHE A 122 2.51 3.55 -2.93
C PHE A 122 3.16 2.27 -2.40
N TRP A 123 2.65 1.73 -1.31
CA TRP A 123 3.11 0.46 -0.75
C TRP A 123 2.71 -0.75 -1.60
N LEU A 124 1.58 -0.71 -2.30
CA LEU A 124 1.11 -1.79 -3.18
C LEU A 124 1.97 -1.93 -4.45
N PHE A 125 2.47 -0.83 -4.99
CA PHE A 125 3.19 -0.82 -6.26
C PHE A 125 4.36 -1.80 -6.35
N PRO A 126 5.30 -1.88 -5.38
CA PRO A 126 6.40 -2.84 -5.46
C PRO A 126 5.93 -4.30 -5.53
N ALA A 127 4.85 -4.64 -4.83
CA ALA A 127 4.25 -5.97 -4.90
C ALA A 127 3.72 -6.25 -6.33
N TYR A 128 3.01 -5.31 -6.92
CA TYR A 128 2.52 -5.45 -8.30
C TYR A 128 3.66 -5.48 -9.32
N ILE A 129 4.67 -4.63 -9.17
CA ILE A 129 5.86 -4.67 -10.04
C ILE A 129 6.50 -6.07 -10.00
N ALA A 130 6.68 -6.65 -8.82
CA ALA A 130 7.22 -8.00 -8.69
C ALA A 130 6.31 -9.07 -9.31
N MET A 131 4.99 -8.95 -9.14
CA MET A 131 4.02 -9.85 -9.75
C MET A 131 4.01 -9.79 -11.29
N TYR A 132 4.26 -8.63 -11.86
CA TYR A 132 4.38 -8.49 -13.32
C TYR A 132 5.75 -8.91 -13.86
N THR A 133 6.84 -8.63 -13.13
CA THR A 133 8.19 -8.69 -13.70
C THR A 133 9.04 -9.84 -13.18
N LEU A 134 8.85 -10.28 -11.94
CA LEU A 134 9.65 -11.36 -11.32
C LEU A 134 8.88 -12.68 -11.24
N LEU A 135 7.61 -12.64 -10.85
CA LEU A 135 6.80 -13.83 -10.62
C LEU A 135 6.68 -14.75 -11.84
N PRO A 136 6.36 -14.27 -13.07
CA PRO A 136 6.20 -15.18 -14.20
C PRO A 136 7.49 -15.93 -14.53
N LYS A 137 8.65 -15.27 -14.39
CA LYS A 137 9.96 -15.91 -14.55
C LYS A 137 10.22 -16.94 -13.44
N ALA A 138 9.94 -16.59 -12.18
CA ALA A 138 10.09 -17.49 -11.04
C ALA A 138 9.19 -18.73 -11.14
N ALA A 139 8.02 -18.59 -11.77
CA ALA A 139 7.10 -19.68 -12.06
C ALA A 139 7.52 -20.54 -13.25
N GLY A 140 8.55 -20.14 -14.01
CA GLY A 140 9.02 -20.83 -15.22
C GLY A 140 8.16 -20.55 -16.46
N GLY A 141 7.52 -19.39 -16.52
CA GLY A 141 6.64 -18.95 -17.60
C GLY A 141 6.98 -17.58 -18.14
N LYS A 142 5.99 -16.93 -18.74
CA LYS A 142 6.06 -15.59 -19.34
C LYS A 142 4.98 -14.70 -18.78
N LEU A 143 5.19 -13.39 -18.83
CA LEU A 143 4.18 -12.40 -18.52
C LEU A 143 3.06 -12.45 -19.57
N PHE A 144 1.82 -12.58 -19.15
CA PHE A 144 0.67 -12.65 -20.06
C PHE A 144 0.56 -11.40 -20.94
N SER A 145 0.65 -10.20 -20.35
CA SER A 145 0.57 -8.94 -21.10
C SER A 145 1.31 -7.79 -20.41
N ASP A 146 2.36 -7.27 -21.04
CA ASP A 146 3.06 -6.05 -20.63
C ASP A 146 2.14 -4.83 -20.75
N THR A 147 1.35 -4.73 -21.81
CA THR A 147 0.41 -3.61 -22.05
C THR A 147 -0.61 -3.48 -20.92
N MET A 148 -1.16 -4.59 -20.43
CA MET A 148 -2.08 -4.58 -19.28
C MET A 148 -1.37 -4.08 -18.03
N GLY A 149 -0.10 -4.45 -17.80
CA GLY A 149 0.70 -3.95 -16.69
C GLY A 149 0.88 -2.44 -16.74
N ARG A 150 1.25 -1.89 -17.90
CA ARG A 150 1.38 -0.43 -18.10
C ARG A 150 0.06 0.29 -17.84
N PHE A 151 -1.02 -0.23 -18.40
CA PHE A 151 -2.34 0.34 -18.23
C PHE A 151 -2.79 0.30 -16.76
N ALA A 152 -2.56 -0.81 -16.05
CA ALA A 152 -2.86 -0.91 -14.63
C ALA A 152 -2.08 0.13 -13.81
N PHE A 153 -0.78 0.34 -14.08
CA PHE A 153 0.03 1.34 -13.39
C PHE A 153 -0.47 2.76 -13.64
N ILE A 154 -0.85 3.09 -14.88
CA ILE A 154 -1.45 4.40 -15.19
C ILE A 154 -2.77 4.59 -14.44
N MET A 155 -3.66 3.61 -14.49
CA MET A 155 -4.97 3.71 -13.82
C MET A 155 -4.82 3.79 -12.30
N LEU A 156 -3.87 3.09 -11.70
CA LEU A 156 -3.55 3.24 -10.28
C LEU A 156 -3.13 4.68 -9.95
N LEU A 157 -2.27 5.30 -10.76
CA LEU A 157 -1.89 6.69 -10.55
C LEU A 157 -3.09 7.62 -10.62
N VAL A 158 -3.89 7.51 -11.68
CA VAL A 158 -5.01 8.42 -11.94
C VAL A 158 -6.13 8.28 -10.91
N PHE A 159 -6.45 7.05 -10.49
CA PHE A 159 -7.60 6.81 -9.60
C PHE A 159 -7.24 6.66 -8.12
N SER A 160 -5.97 6.54 -7.75
CA SER A 160 -5.59 6.38 -6.34
C SER A 160 -5.14 7.66 -5.67
N ILE A 161 -4.49 8.58 -6.39
CA ILE A 161 -3.93 9.79 -5.79
C ILE A 161 -5.02 10.82 -5.45
N PRO A 162 -5.96 11.16 -6.37
CA PRO A 162 -6.87 12.30 -6.15
C PRO A 162 -8.13 11.93 -5.36
N ILE A 163 -8.09 10.90 -4.54
CA ILE A 163 -9.24 10.44 -3.76
C ILE A 163 -8.83 10.13 -2.31
N GLY A 164 -9.73 10.34 -1.36
CA GLY A 164 -9.43 10.08 0.07
C GLY A 164 -10.63 10.30 0.99
N PHE A 165 -11.72 10.89 0.51
CA PHE A 165 -12.85 11.26 1.36
C PHE A 165 -13.73 10.09 1.81
N HIS A 166 -13.50 8.88 1.33
CA HIS A 166 -14.09 7.69 1.96
C HIS A 166 -13.59 7.51 3.41
N HIS A 167 -12.47 8.13 3.78
CA HIS A 167 -12.04 8.25 5.18
C HIS A 167 -12.76 9.36 5.95
N LEU A 168 -13.49 10.25 5.28
CA LEU A 168 -14.17 11.43 5.83
C LEU A 168 -15.68 11.47 5.52
N TYR A 169 -16.29 10.36 5.05
CA TYR A 169 -17.69 10.38 4.67
C TYR A 169 -18.62 10.83 5.79
N MET A 170 -18.31 10.45 7.04
CA MET A 170 -19.11 10.79 8.21
C MET A 170 -18.66 12.11 8.86
N ASP A 171 -17.61 12.75 8.35
CA ASP A 171 -17.16 14.04 8.86
C ASP A 171 -17.99 15.19 8.25
N PRO A 172 -18.28 16.26 9.01
CA PRO A 172 -19.10 17.37 8.54
C PRO A 172 -18.36 18.38 7.64
N PHE A 173 -17.05 18.20 7.45
CA PHE A 173 -16.19 19.22 6.82
C PHE A 173 -16.34 19.34 5.31
N GLN A 174 -16.90 18.35 4.64
CA GLN A 174 -16.97 18.30 3.18
C GLN A 174 -18.40 18.13 2.69
N ALA A 175 -18.77 18.88 1.65
CA ALA A 175 -20.07 18.77 1.03
C ALA A 175 -20.29 17.42 0.33
N ALA A 176 -21.55 17.00 0.19
CA ALA A 176 -21.95 15.70 -0.37
C ALA A 176 -21.44 15.48 -1.78
N GLY A 177 -21.40 16.50 -2.64
CA GLY A 177 -20.91 16.43 -4.02
C GLY A 177 -19.44 16.00 -4.08
N TRP A 178 -18.60 16.53 -3.20
CA TRP A 178 -17.18 16.14 -3.13
C TRP A 178 -17.01 14.72 -2.59
N LYS A 179 -17.80 14.33 -1.60
CA LYS A 179 -17.83 12.94 -1.10
C LYS A 179 -18.23 11.98 -2.22
N PHE A 180 -19.20 12.33 -3.05
CA PHE A 180 -19.64 11.54 -4.20
C PHE A 180 -18.55 11.42 -5.27
N LEU A 181 -17.85 12.51 -5.60
CA LEU A 181 -16.71 12.49 -6.54
C LEU A 181 -15.62 11.51 -6.06
N HIS A 182 -15.25 11.60 -4.79
CA HIS A 182 -14.27 10.71 -4.18
C HIS A 182 -14.75 9.27 -4.08
N MET A 183 -16.04 9.04 -3.85
CA MET A 183 -16.66 7.71 -3.87
C MET A 183 -16.49 7.06 -5.24
N THR A 184 -16.87 7.77 -6.30
CA THR A 184 -16.76 7.29 -7.67
C THR A 184 -15.30 6.95 -8.02
N GLY A 185 -14.36 7.84 -7.72
CA GLY A 185 -12.93 7.59 -7.94
C GLY A 185 -12.42 6.39 -7.14
N THR A 186 -12.90 6.18 -5.92
CA THR A 186 -12.50 5.02 -5.10
C THR A 186 -12.99 3.71 -5.73
N PHE A 187 -14.21 3.65 -6.24
CA PHE A 187 -14.69 2.47 -6.98
C PHE A 187 -13.88 2.20 -8.24
N MET A 188 -13.41 3.24 -8.94
CA MET A 188 -12.59 3.08 -10.14
C MET A 188 -11.23 2.41 -9.87
N VAL A 189 -10.73 2.43 -8.63
CA VAL A 189 -9.49 1.71 -8.25
C VAL A 189 -9.65 0.19 -8.33
N ALA A 190 -10.87 -0.33 -8.27
CA ALA A 190 -11.12 -1.75 -8.50
C ALA A 190 -10.67 -2.20 -9.92
N VAL A 191 -10.77 -1.33 -10.92
CA VAL A 191 -10.44 -1.67 -12.32
C VAL A 191 -8.97 -2.07 -12.49
N PRO A 192 -7.96 -1.26 -12.11
CA PRO A 192 -6.56 -1.67 -12.22
C PRO A 192 -6.23 -2.88 -11.33
N THR A 193 -6.91 -3.05 -10.20
CA THR A 193 -6.75 -4.22 -9.33
C THR A 193 -7.25 -5.50 -10.03
N LEU A 194 -8.41 -5.46 -10.67
CA LEU A 194 -8.95 -6.58 -11.44
C LEU A 194 -8.09 -6.92 -12.66
N ILE A 195 -7.60 -5.90 -13.39
CA ILE A 195 -6.66 -6.09 -14.51
C ILE A 195 -5.38 -6.77 -14.00
N THR A 196 -4.84 -6.34 -12.87
CA THR A 196 -3.65 -6.95 -12.27
C THR A 196 -3.93 -8.39 -11.86
N GLY A 197 -5.02 -8.63 -11.14
CA GLY A 197 -5.42 -9.98 -10.73
C GLY A 197 -5.57 -10.93 -11.91
N PHE A 198 -6.28 -10.50 -12.96
CA PHE A 198 -6.41 -11.27 -14.19
C PHE A 198 -5.04 -11.55 -14.84
N THR A 199 -4.21 -10.53 -15.01
CA THR A 199 -2.92 -10.68 -15.70
C THR A 199 -1.96 -11.59 -14.93
N VAL A 200 -1.95 -11.51 -13.60
CA VAL A 200 -1.14 -12.36 -12.73
C VAL A 200 -1.61 -13.81 -12.81
N ILE A 201 -2.91 -14.07 -12.70
CA ILE A 201 -3.47 -15.43 -12.80
C ILE A 201 -3.19 -16.01 -14.20
N ALA A 202 -3.42 -15.23 -15.26
CA ALA A 202 -3.13 -15.65 -16.63
C ALA A 202 -1.63 -15.96 -16.84
N SER A 203 -0.73 -15.17 -16.24
CA SER A 203 0.71 -15.44 -16.29
C SER A 203 1.09 -16.72 -15.55
N LEU A 204 0.47 -17.00 -14.41
CA LEU A 204 0.66 -18.27 -13.69
C LEU A 204 0.08 -19.45 -14.47
N GLU A 205 -1.06 -19.28 -15.15
CA GLU A 205 -1.61 -20.31 -16.03
C GLU A 205 -0.67 -20.61 -17.19
N VAL A 206 -0.12 -19.57 -17.86
CA VAL A 206 0.92 -19.76 -18.89
C VAL A 206 2.09 -20.56 -18.34
N ALA A 207 2.60 -20.22 -17.15
CA ALA A 207 3.70 -20.94 -16.51
C ALA A 207 3.35 -22.39 -16.21
N GLY A 208 2.18 -22.64 -15.61
CA GLY A 208 1.73 -24.00 -15.28
C GLY A 208 1.51 -24.87 -16.52
N ARG A 209 0.99 -24.29 -17.61
CA ARG A 209 0.82 -25.01 -18.88
C ARG A 209 2.16 -25.30 -19.55
N MET A 210 3.10 -24.36 -19.54
CA MET A 210 4.47 -24.59 -20.03
C MET A 210 5.19 -25.70 -19.25
N ARG A 211 4.79 -25.95 -18.01
CA ARG A 211 5.26 -27.04 -17.15
C ARG A 211 4.48 -28.35 -17.32
N GLY A 212 3.57 -28.43 -18.29
CA GLY A 212 2.82 -29.63 -18.63
C GLY A 212 1.46 -29.76 -17.94
N GLY A 213 0.97 -28.73 -17.22
CA GLY A 213 -0.36 -28.73 -16.63
C GLY A 213 -1.47 -28.72 -17.67
N LYS A 214 -2.43 -29.67 -17.55
CA LYS A 214 -3.51 -29.89 -18.51
C LYS A 214 -4.89 -29.64 -17.87
N GLY A 215 -5.89 -29.39 -18.71
CA GLY A 215 -7.26 -29.19 -18.27
C GLY A 215 -7.46 -27.86 -17.55
N LEU A 216 -8.65 -27.69 -16.92
CA LEU A 216 -9.06 -26.39 -16.35
C LEU A 216 -8.21 -25.97 -15.14
N PHE A 217 -7.84 -26.91 -14.26
CA PHE A 217 -7.11 -26.63 -13.01
C PHE A 217 -5.75 -27.32 -12.90
N GLY A 218 -5.39 -28.21 -13.82
CA GLY A 218 -4.13 -28.97 -13.73
C GLY A 218 -2.87 -28.09 -13.80
N TRP A 219 -2.96 -26.89 -14.37
CA TRP A 219 -1.87 -25.92 -14.39
C TRP A 219 -1.51 -25.41 -12.97
N ILE A 220 -2.49 -25.34 -12.05
CA ILE A 220 -2.25 -24.90 -10.67
C ILE A 220 -1.31 -25.90 -9.96
N GLY A 221 -1.59 -27.21 -10.11
CA GLY A 221 -0.75 -28.27 -9.54
C GLY A 221 0.65 -28.36 -10.15
N ALA A 222 0.82 -27.89 -11.40
CA ALA A 222 2.11 -27.88 -12.09
C ALA A 222 3.02 -26.69 -11.70
N LEU A 223 2.50 -25.69 -10.99
CA LEU A 223 3.30 -24.55 -10.52
C LEU A 223 4.35 -24.98 -9.50
N PRO A 224 5.52 -24.31 -9.48
CA PRO A 224 6.60 -24.63 -8.54
C PRO A 224 6.32 -24.02 -7.15
N TRP A 225 5.35 -24.55 -6.41
CA TRP A 225 4.93 -24.07 -5.07
C TRP A 225 6.05 -24.06 -4.02
N LYS A 226 7.14 -24.78 -4.28
CA LYS A 226 8.35 -24.74 -3.45
C LYS A 226 9.23 -23.52 -3.73
N ASN A 227 8.88 -22.67 -4.69
CA ASN A 227 9.52 -21.39 -4.90
C ASN A 227 8.85 -20.33 -4.01
N PRO A 228 9.58 -19.60 -3.14
CA PRO A 228 9.00 -18.60 -2.24
C PRO A 228 8.20 -17.49 -2.95
N MET A 229 8.65 -17.06 -4.15
CA MET A 229 7.94 -16.04 -4.94
C MET A 229 6.57 -16.54 -5.41
N VAL A 230 6.50 -17.80 -5.87
CA VAL A 230 5.25 -18.39 -6.36
C VAL A 230 4.28 -18.66 -5.21
N LEU A 231 4.77 -19.22 -4.09
CA LEU A 231 3.95 -19.42 -2.91
C LEU A 231 3.39 -18.10 -2.37
N ALA A 232 4.25 -17.11 -2.17
CA ALA A 232 3.83 -15.80 -1.67
C ALA A 232 2.80 -15.14 -2.58
N ALA A 233 2.98 -15.21 -3.91
CA ALA A 233 2.03 -14.66 -4.86
C ALA A 233 0.66 -15.36 -4.78
N GLY A 234 0.63 -16.69 -4.66
CA GLY A 234 -0.62 -17.43 -4.47
C GLY A 234 -1.36 -17.03 -3.19
N LEU A 235 -0.66 -16.95 -2.06
CA LEU A 235 -1.22 -16.50 -0.78
C LEU A 235 -1.65 -15.02 -0.83
N ALA A 236 -0.85 -14.17 -1.48
CA ALA A 236 -1.17 -12.76 -1.69
C ALA A 236 -2.44 -12.57 -2.51
N MET A 237 -2.64 -13.34 -3.58
CA MET A 237 -3.85 -13.27 -4.40
C MET A 237 -5.11 -13.66 -3.63
N LEU A 238 -5.02 -14.64 -2.72
CA LEU A 238 -6.14 -14.99 -1.82
C LEU A 238 -6.48 -13.84 -0.88
N MET A 239 -5.47 -13.22 -0.27
CA MET A 239 -5.68 -12.06 0.60
C MET A 239 -6.17 -10.82 -0.16
N LEU A 240 -5.71 -10.63 -1.40
CA LEU A 240 -6.21 -9.55 -2.26
C LEU A 240 -7.69 -9.73 -2.59
N ALA A 241 -8.12 -10.95 -2.89
CA ALA A 241 -9.54 -11.22 -3.16
C ALA A 241 -10.41 -10.93 -1.92
N LEU A 242 -10.04 -11.48 -0.76
CA LEU A 242 -10.79 -11.27 0.49
C LEU A 242 -10.78 -9.80 0.93
N GLY A 243 -9.61 -9.19 0.97
CA GLY A 243 -9.46 -7.80 1.42
C GLY A 243 -9.98 -6.77 0.41
N GLY A 244 -9.94 -7.08 -0.90
CA GLY A 244 -10.47 -6.21 -1.96
C GLY A 244 -11.98 -5.95 -1.81
N PHE A 245 -12.75 -6.95 -1.42
CA PHE A 245 -14.16 -6.75 -1.05
C PHE A 245 -14.33 -5.75 0.10
N GLY A 246 -13.44 -5.77 1.08
CA GLY A 246 -13.41 -4.79 2.15
C GLY A 246 -13.19 -3.35 1.63
N GLY A 247 -12.38 -3.18 0.57
CA GLY A 247 -12.22 -1.90 -0.12
C GLY A 247 -13.50 -1.39 -0.75
N MET A 248 -14.27 -2.27 -1.39
CA MET A 248 -15.58 -1.92 -1.97
C MET A 248 -16.59 -1.49 -0.92
N ILE A 249 -16.59 -2.13 0.26
CA ILE A 249 -17.43 -1.74 1.39
C ILE A 249 -17.03 -0.35 1.90
N ASN A 250 -15.72 -0.09 2.06
CA ASN A 250 -15.25 1.24 2.47
C ASN A 250 -15.52 2.33 1.42
N ALA A 251 -15.51 1.98 0.13
CA ALA A 251 -15.84 2.90 -0.96
C ALA A 251 -17.31 3.30 -0.98
N SER A 252 -18.22 2.38 -0.64
CA SER A 252 -19.66 2.63 -0.60
C SER A 252 -20.03 3.54 0.56
N TYR A 253 -20.68 4.68 0.29
CA TYR A 253 -21.09 5.63 1.32
C TYR A 253 -21.98 4.99 2.39
N SER A 254 -23.00 4.24 1.99
CA SER A 254 -23.95 3.61 2.91
C SER A 254 -23.32 2.47 3.73
N MET A 255 -22.50 1.62 3.11
CA MET A 255 -21.81 0.55 3.81
C MET A 255 -20.70 1.10 4.73
N ASN A 256 -19.99 2.14 4.27
CA ASN A 256 -18.98 2.82 5.07
C ASN A 256 -19.57 3.39 6.36
N ALA A 257 -20.79 3.96 6.33
CA ALA A 257 -21.44 4.50 7.49
C ALA A 257 -21.57 3.47 8.65
N MET A 258 -21.73 2.19 8.32
CA MET A 258 -21.84 1.12 9.32
C MET A 258 -20.49 0.70 9.93
N VAL A 259 -19.40 0.85 9.18
CA VAL A 259 -18.07 0.38 9.60
C VAL A 259 -17.09 1.53 9.87
N HIS A 260 -17.51 2.77 9.65
CA HIS A 260 -16.67 3.96 9.81
C HIS A 260 -16.11 4.06 11.23
N ASN A 261 -14.82 4.32 11.34
CA ASN A 261 -14.09 4.43 12.62
C ASN A 261 -14.17 3.19 13.54
N THR A 262 -14.58 2.05 13.02
CA THR A 262 -14.54 0.77 13.76
C THR A 262 -13.30 -0.06 13.45
N GLN A 263 -13.06 -1.11 14.22
CA GLN A 263 -11.99 -2.09 14.00
C GLN A 263 -12.11 -2.83 12.66
N TRP A 264 -13.27 -2.83 12.02
CA TRP A 264 -13.47 -3.39 10.70
C TRP A 264 -12.54 -2.75 9.64
N VAL A 265 -12.39 -1.42 9.70
CA VAL A 265 -11.47 -0.70 8.81
C VAL A 265 -10.03 -1.11 9.07
N THR A 266 -9.67 -1.33 10.35
CA THR A 266 -8.34 -1.83 10.75
C THR A 266 -8.09 -3.23 10.17
N GLY A 267 -9.06 -4.13 10.29
CA GLY A 267 -9.01 -5.47 9.70
C GLY A 267 -8.80 -5.43 8.19
N HIS A 268 -9.60 -4.61 7.48
CA HIS A 268 -9.52 -4.48 6.04
C HIS A 268 -8.12 -4.08 5.55
N PHE A 269 -7.58 -2.95 6.02
CA PHE A 269 -6.31 -2.49 5.46
C PHE A 269 -5.11 -3.34 5.92
N HIS A 270 -5.17 -3.98 7.11
CA HIS A 270 -4.13 -4.91 7.51
C HIS A 270 -4.15 -6.21 6.70
N LEU A 271 -5.33 -6.70 6.30
CA LEU A 271 -5.41 -7.88 5.43
C LEU A 271 -4.80 -7.62 4.05
N ILE A 272 -5.07 -6.44 3.46
CA ILE A 272 -4.45 -6.06 2.19
C ILE A 272 -2.99 -5.71 2.40
N PHE A 273 -2.71 -4.74 3.28
CA PHE A 273 -1.40 -4.17 3.39
C PHE A 273 -0.46 -5.06 4.22
N GLY A 274 -0.82 -5.39 5.45
CA GLY A 274 -0.05 -6.29 6.31
C GLY A 274 0.01 -7.72 5.78
N GLY A 275 -1.03 -8.16 5.07
CA GLY A 275 -1.11 -9.48 4.44
C GLY A 275 -0.50 -9.50 3.04
N MET A 276 -1.27 -9.10 2.05
CA MET A 276 -0.95 -9.23 0.63
C MET A 276 0.34 -8.53 0.22
N VAL A 277 0.53 -7.28 0.64
CA VAL A 277 1.70 -6.49 0.25
C VAL A 277 2.96 -6.98 0.96
N VAL A 278 2.89 -7.16 2.27
CA VAL A 278 4.06 -7.54 3.08
C VAL A 278 4.56 -8.94 2.72
N ILE A 279 3.67 -9.90 2.46
CA ILE A 279 4.11 -11.25 2.04
C ILE A 279 4.86 -11.21 0.69
N MET A 280 4.46 -10.31 -0.22
CA MET A 280 5.19 -10.09 -1.47
C MET A 280 6.54 -9.40 -1.22
N TYR A 281 6.66 -8.50 -0.24
CA TYR A 281 7.95 -7.93 0.15
C TYR A 281 8.91 -8.98 0.68
N PHE A 282 8.42 -9.96 1.44
CA PHE A 282 9.23 -11.09 1.88
C PHE A 282 9.72 -11.92 0.69
N ALA A 283 8.84 -12.18 -0.27
CA ALA A 283 9.22 -12.89 -1.49
C ALA A 283 10.27 -12.12 -2.32
N ILE A 284 10.12 -10.79 -2.44
CA ILE A 284 11.10 -9.92 -3.07
C ILE A 284 12.45 -10.00 -2.33
N ALA A 285 12.43 -9.95 -1.00
CA ALA A 285 13.64 -10.07 -0.19
C ALA A 285 14.31 -11.44 -0.40
N TYR A 286 13.58 -12.55 -0.37
CA TYR A 286 14.13 -13.88 -0.64
C TYR A 286 14.67 -14.04 -2.07
N HIS A 287 14.11 -13.32 -3.03
CA HIS A 287 14.59 -13.33 -4.41
C HIS A 287 15.82 -12.46 -4.62
N LEU A 288 15.84 -11.25 -4.04
CA LEU A 288 16.90 -10.27 -4.31
C LEU A 288 18.09 -10.39 -3.35
N TRP A 289 17.89 -10.76 -2.08
CA TRP A 289 18.96 -10.82 -1.08
C TRP A 289 20.10 -11.77 -1.46
N PRO A 290 19.83 -12.98 -1.98
CA PRO A 290 20.87 -13.86 -2.55
C PRO A 290 21.68 -13.19 -3.65
N LYS A 291 21.03 -12.48 -4.56
CA LYS A 291 21.69 -11.80 -5.68
C LYS A 291 22.54 -10.60 -5.23
N MET A 292 22.06 -9.84 -4.25
CA MET A 292 22.77 -8.70 -3.67
C MET A 292 24.01 -9.15 -2.87
N THR A 293 23.87 -10.21 -2.09
CA THR A 293 24.98 -10.74 -1.26
C THR A 293 25.91 -11.66 -2.05
N GLY A 294 25.47 -12.20 -3.18
CA GLY A 294 26.16 -13.25 -3.94
C GLY A 294 26.17 -14.59 -3.22
N ARG A 295 25.23 -14.84 -2.30
CA ARG A 295 25.12 -16.06 -1.50
C ARG A 295 23.80 -16.74 -1.72
N GLN A 296 23.78 -18.07 -1.79
CA GLN A 296 22.53 -18.82 -1.93
C GLN A 296 21.65 -18.67 -0.69
N LEU A 297 20.33 -18.72 -0.89
CA LEU A 297 19.36 -18.68 0.21
C LEU A 297 19.65 -19.81 1.22
N ALA A 298 19.87 -19.47 2.47
CA ALA A 298 20.33 -20.40 3.49
C ALA A 298 19.35 -21.56 3.76
N SER A 299 18.04 -21.32 3.63
CA SER A 299 17.03 -22.36 3.79
C SER A 299 15.74 -22.02 3.07
N ASN A 300 15.47 -22.72 1.99
CA ASN A 300 14.21 -22.60 1.28
C ASN A 300 13.02 -23.11 2.13
N GLY A 301 13.20 -24.19 2.88
CA GLY A 301 12.14 -24.72 3.75
C GLY A 301 11.71 -23.72 4.82
N MET A 302 12.66 -23.04 5.47
CA MET A 302 12.34 -21.99 6.45
C MET A 302 11.65 -20.79 5.81
N ALA A 303 12.06 -20.38 4.61
CA ALA A 303 11.40 -19.31 3.87
C ALA A 303 9.93 -19.66 3.58
N LEU A 304 9.65 -20.87 3.12
CA LEU A 304 8.27 -21.33 2.89
C LEU A 304 7.46 -21.40 4.18
N THR A 305 8.03 -21.92 5.26
CA THR A 305 7.37 -21.96 6.58
C THR A 305 7.07 -20.55 7.09
N GLN A 306 7.99 -19.62 6.93
CA GLN A 306 7.81 -18.22 7.30
C GLN A 306 6.64 -17.58 6.54
N LEU A 307 6.51 -17.80 5.24
CA LEU A 307 5.40 -17.29 4.43
C LEU A 307 4.05 -17.87 4.88
N TRP A 308 3.98 -19.15 5.19
CA TRP A 308 2.77 -19.77 5.74
C TRP A 308 2.41 -19.22 7.12
N LEU A 309 3.38 -19.06 8.01
CA LEU A 309 3.14 -18.45 9.33
C LEU A 309 2.62 -17.03 9.20
N TRP A 310 3.19 -16.24 8.27
CA TRP A 310 2.68 -14.88 8.02
C TRP A 310 1.24 -14.89 7.54
N PHE A 311 0.92 -15.73 6.57
CA PHE A 311 -0.44 -15.87 6.04
C PHE A 311 -1.45 -16.28 7.13
N ILE A 312 -1.11 -17.30 7.92
CA ILE A 312 -1.98 -17.74 9.02
C ILE A 312 -2.11 -16.65 10.08
N GLY A 313 -0.98 -16.06 10.50
CA GLY A 313 -0.97 -15.02 11.53
C GLY A 313 -1.79 -13.80 11.15
N ILE A 314 -1.71 -13.35 9.89
CA ILE A 314 -2.49 -12.18 9.44
C ILE A 314 -3.99 -12.50 9.38
N LEU A 315 -4.40 -13.70 9.02
CA LEU A 315 -5.81 -14.10 9.06
C LEU A 315 -6.32 -14.19 10.49
N VAL A 316 -5.57 -14.82 11.39
CA VAL A 316 -5.92 -14.93 12.82
C VAL A 316 -5.98 -13.55 13.49
N LEU A 317 -5.20 -12.58 13.03
CA LEU A 317 -5.25 -11.20 13.51
C LEU A 317 -6.43 -10.42 12.92
N THR A 318 -6.64 -10.48 11.61
CA THR A 318 -7.53 -9.55 10.91
C THR A 318 -8.99 -9.99 10.85
N LEU A 319 -9.28 -11.28 10.84
CA LEU A 319 -10.67 -11.77 10.86
C LEU A 319 -11.41 -11.36 12.15
N PRO A 320 -10.81 -11.49 13.36
CA PRO A 320 -11.40 -10.93 14.57
C PRO A 320 -11.60 -9.41 14.51
N TRP A 321 -10.69 -8.64 13.89
CA TRP A 321 -10.89 -7.20 13.73
C TRP A 321 -12.12 -6.85 12.88
N HIS A 322 -12.36 -7.59 11.80
CA HIS A 322 -13.60 -7.39 11.02
C HIS A 322 -14.84 -7.69 11.86
N GLN A 323 -14.80 -8.78 12.62
CA GLN A 323 -15.90 -9.18 13.50
C GLN A 323 -16.15 -8.13 14.62
N LEU A 324 -15.09 -7.70 15.29
CA LEU A 324 -15.15 -6.66 16.33
C LEU A 324 -15.69 -5.33 15.79
N GLY A 325 -15.28 -4.96 14.58
CA GLY A 325 -15.79 -3.76 13.94
C GLY A 325 -17.27 -3.83 13.61
N LEU A 326 -17.78 -4.99 13.18
CA LEU A 326 -19.23 -5.20 13.00
C LEU A 326 -19.99 -5.23 14.33
N ALA A 327 -19.32 -5.62 15.42
CA ALA A 327 -19.84 -5.55 16.78
C ALA A 327 -19.73 -4.13 17.40
N GLY A 328 -19.30 -3.14 16.63
CA GLY A 328 -19.24 -1.73 17.03
C GLY A 328 -17.97 -1.32 17.78
N GLN A 329 -16.95 -2.18 17.91
CA GLN A 329 -15.71 -1.79 18.57
C GLN A 329 -15.01 -0.67 17.77
N PRO A 330 -14.75 0.51 18.39
CA PRO A 330 -14.08 1.60 17.72
C PRO A 330 -12.59 1.35 17.57
N ARG A 331 -11.98 1.99 16.58
CA ARG A 331 -10.52 2.03 16.38
C ARG A 331 -9.91 3.31 16.96
N ARG A 332 -8.60 3.31 17.23
CA ARG A 332 -7.81 4.49 17.62
C ARG A 332 -8.27 5.16 18.93
N ILE A 333 -8.70 4.35 19.87
CA ILE A 333 -9.05 4.81 21.21
C ILE A 333 -7.90 4.51 22.17
N SER A 334 -7.71 5.41 23.17
CA SER A 334 -6.70 5.24 24.21
C SER A 334 -7.20 4.38 25.37
N SER A 335 -8.50 4.33 25.58
CA SER A 335 -9.18 3.54 26.62
C SER A 335 -10.54 3.11 26.11
N THR A 336 -11.06 2.02 26.64
CA THR A 336 -12.40 1.51 26.29
C THR A 336 -13.41 2.00 27.34
N PRO A 337 -14.16 3.09 27.05
CA PRO A 337 -15.10 3.68 28.02
C PRO A 337 -16.45 2.97 28.00
N TYR A 338 -16.46 1.66 27.77
CA TYR A 338 -17.70 0.88 27.62
C TYR A 338 -17.95 0.00 28.83
N ASP A 339 -19.21 -0.42 28.97
CA ASP A 339 -19.66 -1.34 29.99
C ASP A 339 -18.88 -2.67 29.95
N GLU A 340 -18.61 -3.25 31.10
CA GLU A 340 -17.90 -4.53 31.24
C GLU A 340 -18.55 -5.65 30.41
N SER A 341 -19.86 -5.64 30.25
CA SER A 341 -20.60 -6.63 29.46
C SER A 341 -20.22 -6.61 27.96
N LEU A 342 -19.98 -5.44 27.39
CA LEU A 342 -19.51 -5.29 26.01
C LEU A 342 -18.04 -5.70 25.86
N ILE A 343 -17.21 -5.32 26.82
CA ILE A 343 -15.79 -5.70 26.85
C ILE A 343 -15.64 -7.21 26.92
N GLN A 344 -16.46 -7.88 27.75
CA GLN A 344 -16.45 -9.35 27.84
C GLN A 344 -16.84 -10.04 26.54
N GLN A 345 -17.78 -9.48 25.75
CA GLN A 345 -18.15 -10.02 24.44
C GLN A 345 -17.00 -9.94 23.43
N TRP A 346 -16.09 -9.00 23.56
CA TRP A 346 -14.95 -8.82 22.66
C TRP A 346 -13.74 -9.69 23.05
N GLY A 347 -13.66 -10.15 24.28
CA GLY A 347 -12.49 -10.80 24.87
C GLY A 347 -11.93 -11.99 24.07
N THR A 348 -12.81 -12.85 23.53
CA THR A 348 -12.36 -13.98 22.69
C THR A 348 -11.69 -13.50 21.41
N SER A 349 -12.27 -12.51 20.73
CA SER A 349 -11.70 -11.95 19.51
C SER A 349 -10.38 -11.23 19.77
N GLU A 350 -10.27 -10.49 20.88
CA GLU A 350 -9.04 -9.84 21.31
C GLU A 350 -7.94 -10.85 21.65
N ALA A 351 -8.28 -11.94 22.31
CA ALA A 351 -7.33 -13.04 22.58
C ALA A 351 -6.81 -13.66 21.27
N LEU A 352 -7.66 -13.89 20.27
CA LEU A 352 -7.23 -14.37 18.96
C LEU A 352 -6.31 -13.38 18.25
N MET A 353 -6.55 -12.07 18.38
CA MET A 353 -5.67 -11.04 17.83
C MET A 353 -4.26 -11.10 18.46
N ILE A 354 -4.15 -11.34 19.76
CA ILE A 354 -2.86 -11.53 20.45
C ILE A 354 -2.14 -12.75 19.90
N VAL A 355 -2.85 -13.89 19.72
CA VAL A 355 -2.28 -15.09 19.11
C VAL A 355 -1.79 -14.82 17.68
N GLY A 356 -2.61 -14.14 16.87
CA GLY A 356 -2.22 -13.72 15.52
C GLY A 356 -0.96 -12.86 15.51
N GLY A 357 -0.88 -11.87 16.40
CA GLY A 357 0.30 -11.02 16.58
C GLY A 357 1.55 -11.81 16.98
N ALA A 358 1.43 -12.78 17.87
CA ALA A 358 2.53 -13.65 18.27
C ALA A 358 3.05 -14.52 17.10
N ILE A 359 2.14 -15.09 16.29
CA ILE A 359 2.52 -15.84 15.08
C ILE A 359 3.26 -14.94 14.09
N LEU A 360 2.77 -13.70 13.87
CA LEU A 360 3.43 -12.72 12.99
C LEU A 360 4.83 -12.35 13.49
N LEU A 361 4.99 -12.17 14.80
CA LEU A 361 6.31 -11.89 15.41
C LEU A 361 7.28 -13.04 15.14
N VAL A 362 6.87 -14.29 15.37
CA VAL A 362 7.70 -15.47 15.08
C VAL A 362 8.07 -15.50 13.61
N SER A 363 7.11 -15.27 12.72
CA SER A 363 7.33 -15.21 11.28
C SER A 363 8.34 -14.11 10.89
N ALA A 364 8.22 -12.91 11.46
CA ALA A 364 9.15 -11.80 11.22
C ALA A 364 10.59 -12.13 11.70
N LEU A 365 10.73 -12.74 12.88
CA LEU A 365 12.02 -13.18 13.39
C LEU A 365 12.65 -14.28 12.50
N MET A 366 11.82 -15.18 11.96
CA MET A 366 12.30 -16.18 11.00
C MET A 366 12.80 -15.54 9.70
N LEU A 367 12.11 -14.51 9.17
CA LEU A 367 12.60 -13.75 8.01
C LEU A 367 14.00 -13.18 8.28
N VAL A 368 14.15 -12.44 9.38
CA VAL A 368 15.43 -11.83 9.75
C VAL A 368 16.52 -12.90 9.89
N TYR A 369 16.21 -14.02 10.53
CA TYR A 369 17.15 -15.13 10.68
C TYR A 369 17.57 -15.73 9.33
N VAL A 370 16.62 -15.99 8.41
CA VAL A 370 16.92 -16.55 7.09
C VAL A 370 17.81 -15.60 6.29
N LEU A 371 17.50 -14.29 6.27
CA LEU A 371 18.29 -13.29 5.56
C LEU A 371 19.72 -13.15 6.17
N TRP A 372 19.82 -13.13 7.49
CA TRP A 372 21.11 -13.09 8.20
C TRP A 372 21.96 -14.33 7.89
N LYS A 373 21.37 -15.53 7.97
CA LYS A 373 22.05 -16.78 7.61
C LYS A 373 22.46 -16.82 6.14
N THR A 374 21.63 -16.26 5.25
CA THR A 374 21.96 -16.14 3.81
C THR A 374 23.20 -15.27 3.62
N HIS A 375 23.33 -14.17 4.36
CA HIS A 375 24.51 -13.31 4.26
C HIS A 375 25.82 -14.08 4.65
N GLY A 376 25.74 -14.94 5.65
CA GLY A 376 26.86 -15.79 6.12
C GLY A 376 26.98 -17.15 5.41
N ASN A 377 26.20 -17.43 4.35
CA ASN A 377 26.24 -18.72 3.68
C ASN A 377 27.54 -18.85 2.85
N ASN A 378 28.20 -20.02 2.95
CA ASN A 378 29.42 -20.31 2.18
C ASN A 378 29.15 -20.65 0.71
N GLN A 379 27.90 -21.04 0.36
CA GLN A 379 27.53 -21.37 -1.02
C GLN A 379 27.29 -20.08 -1.81
N GLU A 380 27.96 -19.95 -2.95
CA GLU A 380 27.82 -18.79 -3.82
C GLU A 380 26.55 -18.88 -4.68
N GLU A 381 25.90 -17.75 -4.88
CA GLU A 381 24.81 -17.61 -5.83
C GLU A 381 25.33 -17.72 -7.27
N THR A 382 24.70 -18.55 -8.09
CA THR A 382 25.14 -18.83 -9.46
C THR A 382 25.03 -17.64 -10.39
N SER A 383 24.09 -16.72 -10.11
CA SER A 383 23.89 -15.50 -10.90
C SER A 383 23.48 -14.34 -10.03
N ARG A 384 24.23 -13.24 -10.09
CA ARG A 384 23.88 -11.98 -9.43
C ARG A 384 22.91 -11.12 -10.25
N GLN A 385 22.64 -11.50 -11.49
CA GLN A 385 21.71 -10.74 -12.33
C GLN A 385 20.26 -11.04 -11.97
N VAL A 386 19.46 -9.99 -11.94
CA VAL A 386 18.01 -10.10 -11.80
C VAL A 386 17.41 -10.33 -13.18
N GLU A 387 16.79 -11.49 -13.35
CA GLU A 387 16.10 -11.82 -14.59
C GLU A 387 14.63 -11.42 -14.49
N TYR A 388 14.18 -10.64 -15.47
CA TYR A 388 12.80 -10.23 -15.60
C TYR A 388 12.01 -11.13 -16.54
N ALA A 389 10.70 -11.22 -16.33
CA ALA A 389 9.82 -11.96 -17.19
C ALA A 389 9.69 -11.31 -18.57
N GLU A 390 9.79 -12.10 -19.61
CA GLU A 390 9.46 -11.69 -20.97
C GLU A 390 7.96 -11.75 -21.18
N PRO A 391 7.36 -10.82 -21.96
CA PRO A 391 5.95 -10.91 -22.31
C PRO A 391 5.70 -12.12 -23.23
N PHE A 392 4.52 -12.74 -23.08
CA PHE A 392 4.12 -13.88 -23.91
C PHE A 392 4.00 -13.46 -25.39
N HIS A 393 3.48 -12.27 -25.64
CA HIS A 393 3.52 -11.62 -26.94
C HIS A 393 4.53 -10.46 -26.89
N PRO A 394 5.64 -10.53 -27.65
CA PRO A 394 6.64 -9.47 -27.70
C PRO A 394 6.01 -8.14 -28.14
N LEU A 395 6.37 -7.07 -27.46
CA LEU A 395 5.90 -5.73 -27.80
C LEU A 395 6.65 -5.21 -29.02
N VAL A 396 5.94 -4.97 -30.11
CA VAL A 396 6.51 -4.31 -31.30
C VAL A 396 6.36 -2.79 -31.20
N ARG A 397 5.23 -2.32 -30.63
CA ARG A 397 4.95 -0.90 -30.40
C ARG A 397 4.14 -0.74 -29.12
N VAL A 398 4.38 0.38 -28.45
CA VAL A 398 3.56 0.85 -27.31
C VAL A 398 3.13 2.28 -27.64
N PRO A 399 1.84 2.63 -27.48
CA PRO A 399 1.41 4.02 -27.63
C PRO A 399 2.26 4.96 -26.78
N ALA A 400 2.56 6.15 -27.30
CA ALA A 400 3.39 7.12 -26.61
C ALA A 400 2.89 7.44 -25.18
N LEU A 401 1.57 7.47 -24.99
CA LEU A 401 0.90 7.67 -23.71
C LEU A 401 1.17 6.53 -22.70
N MET A 402 1.56 5.34 -23.17
CA MET A 402 1.88 4.19 -22.33
C MET A 402 3.39 3.93 -22.23
N ASN A 403 4.23 4.81 -22.81
CA ASN A 403 5.68 4.74 -22.74
C ASN A 403 6.31 5.91 -21.97
N GLY A 404 5.50 6.65 -21.21
CA GLY A 404 5.94 7.78 -20.39
C GLY A 404 4.80 8.33 -19.55
N TYR A 405 5.13 9.25 -18.63
CA TYR A 405 4.17 9.75 -17.64
C TYR A 405 3.82 11.24 -17.80
N GLY A 406 4.46 12.00 -18.71
CA GLY A 406 4.25 13.46 -18.79
C GLY A 406 2.78 13.86 -18.94
N PHE A 407 2.04 13.24 -19.85
CA PHE A 407 0.61 13.47 -20.01
C PHE A 407 -0.19 13.09 -18.75
N TRP A 408 0.12 11.93 -18.15
CA TRP A 408 -0.61 11.44 -16.99
C TRP A 408 -0.36 12.26 -15.72
N VAL A 409 0.85 12.79 -15.55
CA VAL A 409 1.17 13.75 -14.48
C VAL A 409 0.31 15.00 -14.60
N LEU A 410 0.10 15.53 -15.81
CA LEU A 410 -0.81 16.65 -16.02
C LEU A 410 -2.27 16.27 -15.67
N ILE A 411 -2.74 15.12 -16.11
CA ILE A 411 -4.10 14.64 -15.77
C ILE A 411 -4.27 14.50 -14.26
N ILE A 412 -3.29 13.91 -13.58
CA ILE A 412 -3.31 13.76 -12.11
C ILE A 412 -3.34 15.15 -11.44
N ALA A 413 -2.50 16.09 -11.86
CA ALA A 413 -2.48 17.43 -11.31
C ALA A 413 -3.83 18.16 -11.47
N VAL A 414 -4.43 18.07 -12.65
CA VAL A 414 -5.77 18.64 -12.91
C VAL A 414 -6.82 17.96 -12.02
N TYR A 415 -6.79 16.64 -11.93
CA TYR A 415 -7.75 15.91 -11.09
C TYR A 415 -7.54 16.20 -9.60
N MET A 416 -6.29 16.38 -9.14
CA MET A 416 -5.99 16.81 -7.77
C MET A 416 -6.60 18.18 -7.45
N VAL A 417 -6.45 19.14 -8.36
CA VAL A 417 -7.09 20.46 -8.21
C VAL A 417 -8.61 20.33 -8.18
N ALA A 418 -9.18 19.52 -9.05
CA ALA A 418 -10.62 19.26 -9.06
C ALA A 418 -11.14 18.61 -7.78
N SER A 419 -10.38 17.68 -7.19
CA SER A 419 -10.80 16.87 -6.03
C SER A 419 -10.54 17.56 -4.69
N TYR A 420 -9.43 18.31 -4.55
CA TYR A 420 -8.98 18.90 -3.28
C TYR A 420 -8.92 20.41 -3.28
N GLY A 421 -8.91 21.08 -4.46
CA GLY A 421 -8.74 22.53 -4.54
C GLY A 421 -9.80 23.28 -3.75
N TYR A 422 -11.07 23.14 -4.10
CA TYR A 422 -12.15 23.77 -3.34
C TYR A 422 -12.32 23.19 -1.93
N PRO A 423 -12.30 21.87 -1.71
CA PRO A 423 -12.32 21.30 -0.36
C PRO A 423 -11.29 21.86 0.63
N ILE A 424 -10.15 22.30 0.14
CA ILE A 424 -9.13 22.96 0.96
C ILE A 424 -9.38 24.48 1.01
N ALA A 425 -9.68 25.11 -0.13
CA ALA A 425 -9.85 26.56 -0.22
C ALA A 425 -11.00 27.08 0.67
N GLN A 426 -12.07 26.31 0.85
CA GLN A 426 -13.20 26.71 1.70
C GLN A 426 -12.80 27.07 3.13
N PHE A 427 -11.75 26.44 3.69
CA PHE A 427 -11.26 26.74 5.05
C PHE A 427 -10.63 28.12 5.18
N PHE A 428 -10.29 28.76 4.06
CA PHE A 428 -9.72 30.11 4.03
C PHE A 428 -10.70 31.15 3.49
N LEU A 429 -11.75 30.74 2.78
CA LEU A 429 -12.69 31.63 2.09
C LEU A 429 -14.02 31.78 2.81
N MET A 430 -14.37 30.89 3.73
CA MET A 430 -15.67 30.84 4.39
C MET A 430 -15.51 30.98 5.90
N GLU A 431 -16.38 31.79 6.54
CA GLU A 431 -16.41 31.92 8.01
C GLU A 431 -16.89 30.63 8.69
N THR A 432 -17.82 29.91 8.04
CA THR A 432 -18.34 28.63 8.51
C THR A 432 -18.22 27.61 7.39
N HIS A 433 -17.26 26.71 7.50
CA HIS A 433 -17.01 25.68 6.52
C HIS A 433 -17.52 24.32 7.01
N GLY A 434 -18.08 23.57 6.11
CA GLY A 434 -18.52 22.19 6.38
C GLY A 434 -19.74 22.04 7.27
N THR A 435 -20.43 23.14 7.63
CA THR A 435 -21.57 23.09 8.57
C THR A 435 -22.88 22.63 7.94
N VAL A 436 -22.98 22.63 6.63
CA VAL A 436 -24.15 22.13 5.90
C VAL A 436 -23.73 20.94 5.04
N PRO A 437 -23.63 19.74 5.62
CA PRO A 437 -23.09 18.57 4.93
C PRO A 437 -23.91 18.13 3.71
N TRP A 438 -25.10 18.67 3.52
CA TRP A 438 -26.05 18.25 2.50
C TRP A 438 -26.45 19.36 1.51
N SER A 439 -25.90 20.56 1.66
CA SER A 439 -26.07 21.58 0.62
C SER A 439 -25.32 21.17 -0.64
N ILE A 440 -26.07 20.98 -1.69
CA ILE A 440 -25.57 20.73 -3.06
C ILE A 440 -24.85 21.97 -3.55
#